data_258f9286c7c3eceaa5e9a52ca48f66f5
#
_entry.id   258f9286c7c3eceaa5e9a52ca48f66f5
#
_cell.length_a   1.000
_cell.length_b   1.000
_cell.length_c   1.000
_cell.angle_alpha   90.00
_cell.angle_beta   90.00
_cell.angle_gamma   90.00
#
_symmetry.space_group_name_H-M   'P 1'
#
loop_
_entity.id
_entity.type
_entity.pdbx_description
1 polymer ?
#
loop_
_entity_poly.entity_id
_entity_poly.type
_entity_poly.pdbx_seq_one_letter_code
_entity_poly.pdbx_strand_id
1 'polypeptide(L)'
;MKRMSVLLVLVGVFVASVAAANAGELRIPAKWKNCTAVNKRYPHGVGRNHAHDHTSGVPVTNFKHSTRLYKIAMHYNKGLDRDKDGIACEQR
;
A
#
# COMPACT_ATOMS: atom_id res chain seq x y z
N MET A 1 -14.33 -6.15 53.36
CA MET A 1 -13.99 -6.48 52.83
C MET A 1 -14.32 -6.88 51.62
N LYS A 2 -14.61 -7.32 51.28
CA LYS A 2 -15.03 -7.75 50.21
C LYS A 2 -15.13 -6.96 49.11
N ARG A 3 -15.29 -6.10 49.17
CA ARG A 3 -15.49 -5.27 48.21
C ARG A 3 -14.54 -5.22 47.16
N MET A 4 -13.65 -5.15 47.41
CA MET A 4 -12.64 -4.98 46.50
C MET A 4 -12.76 -5.71 45.27
N SER A 5 -12.99 -6.72 45.29
CA SER A 5 -13.01 -7.50 44.15
C SER A 5 -13.57 -6.81 43.02
N VAL A 6 -14.40 -6.33 43.17
CA VAL A 6 -14.99 -5.68 42.23
C VAL A 6 -14.21 -5.06 41.27
N LEU A 7 -13.66 -4.29 41.65
CA LEU A 7 -12.94 -3.55 40.81
C LEU A 7 -12.33 -4.19 39.74
N LEU A 8 -11.60 -4.86 39.95
CA LEU A 8 -10.89 -5.41 38.97
C LEU A 8 -11.56 -5.69 37.82
N VAL A 9 -12.36 -6.18 37.88
CA VAL A 9 -13.07 -6.53 36.88
C VAL A 9 -13.07 -5.60 35.82
N LEU A 10 -13.59 -4.74 36.02
CA LEU A 10 -13.75 -3.84 35.07
C LEU A 10 -12.66 -3.67 34.22
N VAL A 11 -11.87 -3.60 34.70
CA VAL A 11 -10.75 -3.47 34.10
C VAL A 11 -10.53 -4.07 32.84
N GLY A 12 -10.10 -4.99 32.89
CA GLY A 12 -9.70 -5.65 31.74
C GLY A 12 -10.61 -5.56 30.65
N VAL A 13 -11.58 -5.55 30.91
CA VAL A 13 -12.49 -5.48 30.00
C VAL A 13 -12.27 -4.58 28.89
N PHE A 14 -12.64 -3.55 28.98
CA PHE A 14 -12.62 -2.72 27.90
C PHE A 14 -11.34 -2.59 27.18
N VAL A 15 -10.50 -2.62 27.81
CA VAL A 15 -9.27 -2.58 27.27
C VAL A 15 -9.10 -3.26 26.01
N ALA A 16 -8.93 -4.33 26.07
CA ALA A 16 -8.74 -5.15 24.97
C ALA A 16 -9.50 -4.82 23.78
N SER A 17 -10.62 -4.80 23.93
CA SER A 17 -11.39 -4.65 22.80
C SER A 17 -10.99 -3.55 21.92
N VAL A 18 -10.81 -2.58 22.36
CA VAL A 18 -10.42 -1.49 21.63
C VAL A 18 -9.32 -1.69 20.71
N ALA A 19 -8.31 -1.92 21.17
CA ALA A 19 -7.16 -2.16 20.38
C ALA A 19 -7.41 -3.05 19.24
N ALA A 20 -7.91 -4.08 19.47
CA ALA A 20 -8.14 -5.04 18.45
C ALA A 20 -8.83 -4.49 17.26
N ALA A 21 -9.75 -3.75 17.44
CA ALA A 21 -10.51 -3.28 16.37
C ALA A 21 -9.72 -2.67 15.24
N ASN A 22 -8.79 -1.93 15.53
CA ASN A 22 -8.07 -1.28 14.46
C ASN A 22 -6.98 -2.07 13.85
N ALA A 23 -6.47 -2.88 14.57
CA ALA A 23 -5.40 -3.70 14.10
C ALA A 23 -5.58 -4.38 12.78
N GLY A 24 -6.69 -4.84 12.51
CA GLY A 24 -6.83 -5.56 11.29
C GLY A 24 -7.04 -4.78 10.04
N GLU A 25 -7.20 -3.53 10.15
CA GLU A 25 -7.50 -2.78 9.00
C GLU A 25 -6.30 -2.42 8.15
N LEU A 26 -6.32 -2.79 6.90
CA LEU A 26 -5.24 -2.48 6.03
C LEU A 26 -5.51 -1.16 5.34
N ARG A 27 -4.69 -0.21 5.55
CA ARG A 27 -4.87 1.06 4.90
C ARG A 27 -3.84 1.25 3.83
N ILE A 28 -4.29 1.74 2.68
CA ILE A 28 -3.38 2.02 1.60
C ILE A 28 -2.77 3.39 1.83
N PRO A 29 -1.45 3.49 1.91
CA PRO A 29 -0.81 4.79 2.05
C PRO A 29 -1.21 5.69 0.90
N ALA A 30 -1.33 6.97 1.15
CA ALA A 30 -1.80 7.91 0.16
C ALA A 30 -1.03 7.86 -1.15
N LYS A 31 0.25 7.66 -1.12
CA LYS A 31 1.04 7.62 -2.34
C LYS A 31 0.76 6.42 -3.22
N TRP A 32 0.13 5.38 -2.70
CA TRP A 32 -0.21 4.19 -3.50
C TRP A 32 -1.70 4.07 -3.77
N LYS A 33 -2.43 5.13 -3.51
CA LYS A 33 -3.88 5.08 -3.62
C LYS A 33 -4.36 4.99 -5.07
N ASN A 34 -3.73 5.70 -5.95
CA ASN A 34 -4.08 5.67 -7.36
C ASN A 34 -2.89 6.22 -8.16
N CYS A 35 -2.98 6.14 -9.48
CA CYS A 35 -1.87 6.59 -10.30
C CYS A 35 -1.63 8.11 -10.23
N THR A 36 -2.66 8.88 -9.98
CA THR A 36 -2.46 10.32 -9.81
C THR A 36 -1.51 10.57 -8.64
N ALA A 37 -1.73 9.86 -7.54
CA ALA A 37 -0.89 10.02 -6.35
C ALA A 37 0.52 9.47 -6.59
N VAL A 38 0.63 8.34 -7.27
CA VAL A 38 1.93 7.75 -7.57
C VAL A 38 2.73 8.69 -8.46
N ASN A 39 2.09 9.25 -9.47
CA ASN A 39 2.81 10.10 -10.42
C ASN A 39 3.25 11.44 -9.84
N LYS A 40 2.72 11.82 -8.69
CA LYS A 40 3.23 13.00 -8.01
C LYS A 40 4.64 12.76 -7.49
N ARG A 41 4.94 11.55 -7.07
CA ARG A 41 6.26 11.24 -6.58
C ARG A 41 7.12 10.59 -7.65
N TYR A 42 6.53 9.81 -8.49
CA TYR A 42 7.23 9.10 -9.55
C TYR A 42 6.52 9.44 -10.86
N PRO A 43 6.82 10.58 -11.46
CA PRO A 43 6.10 11.07 -12.64
C PRO A 43 5.93 10.09 -13.78
N HIS A 44 6.83 9.14 -13.91
CA HIS A 44 6.76 8.18 -15.01
C HIS A 44 6.45 6.77 -14.53
N GLY A 45 6.08 6.64 -13.25
CA GLY A 45 5.73 5.34 -12.68
C GLY A 45 6.90 4.66 -11.99
N VAL A 46 6.61 3.47 -11.44
CA VAL A 46 7.60 2.68 -10.71
C VAL A 46 7.57 1.28 -11.25
N GLY A 47 8.69 0.73 -11.61
CA GLY A 47 8.72 -0.61 -12.17
C GLY A 47 9.86 -1.46 -11.65
N ARG A 48 9.79 -2.75 -11.95
CA ARG A 48 10.88 -3.67 -11.62
C ARG A 48 12.10 -3.25 -12.41
N ASN A 49 13.27 -3.56 -11.90
CA ASN A 49 14.50 -3.15 -12.55
C ASN A 49 14.63 -3.53 -14.03
N HIS A 50 14.09 -4.65 -14.39
CA HIS A 50 14.19 -5.09 -15.79
C HIS A 50 12.85 -5.13 -16.52
N ALA A 51 11.89 -4.36 -16.05
CA ALA A 51 10.58 -4.34 -16.68
C ALA A 51 10.61 -3.57 -17.98
N HIS A 52 9.74 -3.94 -18.89
CA HIS A 52 9.60 -3.28 -20.16
C HIS A 52 8.13 -2.97 -20.41
N ASP A 53 7.85 -1.76 -20.83
CA ASP A 53 6.49 -1.33 -21.08
C ASP A 53 5.96 -2.06 -22.33
N HIS A 54 4.83 -2.74 -22.17
CA HIS A 54 4.23 -3.50 -23.26
C HIS A 54 3.19 -2.62 -23.94
N THR A 55 3.60 -1.79 -24.81
CA THR A 55 2.69 -0.90 -25.52
C THR A 55 2.97 -0.99 -27.00
N SER A 56 1.97 -0.69 -27.83
CA SER A 56 2.16 -0.68 -29.26
C SER A 56 2.80 0.62 -29.73
N GLY A 57 2.88 1.61 -28.87
CA GLY A 57 3.50 2.88 -29.22
C GLY A 57 4.92 2.93 -28.70
N VAL A 58 5.37 4.10 -28.33
CA VAL A 58 6.70 4.27 -27.80
C VAL A 58 6.71 3.86 -26.34
N PRO A 59 7.50 2.89 -25.95
CA PRO A 59 7.51 2.43 -24.57
C PRO A 59 8.01 3.48 -23.59
N VAL A 60 7.50 3.43 -22.39
CA VAL A 60 7.97 4.28 -21.31
C VAL A 60 9.21 3.60 -20.75
N THR A 61 10.31 4.31 -20.73
CA THR A 61 11.56 3.74 -20.23
C THR A 61 12.12 4.55 -19.06
N ASN A 62 11.55 5.71 -18.80
CA ASN A 62 12.06 6.58 -17.74
C ASN A 62 11.36 6.46 -16.41
N PHE A 63 10.67 5.34 -16.18
CA PHE A 63 10.05 5.11 -14.89
C PHE A 63 11.12 4.86 -13.83
N LYS A 64 10.71 4.94 -12.55
CA LYS A 64 11.64 4.68 -11.46
C LYS A 64 11.93 3.18 -11.42
N HIS A 65 13.16 2.80 -11.69
CA HIS A 65 13.54 1.40 -11.69
C HIS A 65 13.83 0.94 -10.26
N SER A 66 12.90 0.29 -9.64
CA SER A 66 13.05 -0.22 -8.29
C SER A 66 12.09 -1.37 -8.04
N THR A 67 12.62 -2.58 -8.11
CA THR A 67 11.83 -3.76 -7.84
C THR A 67 11.23 -3.69 -6.43
N ARG A 68 11.97 -3.15 -5.49
CA ARG A 68 11.49 -3.03 -4.13
C ARG A 68 10.26 -2.12 -4.05
N LEU A 69 10.30 -0.95 -4.65
CA LEU A 69 9.17 -0.05 -4.63
C LEU A 69 7.99 -0.63 -5.40
N TYR A 70 8.25 -1.33 -6.50
CA TYR A 70 7.19 -1.94 -7.26
C TYR A 70 6.46 -2.99 -6.41
N LYS A 71 7.19 -3.80 -5.67
CA LYS A 71 6.58 -4.82 -4.82
C LYS A 71 5.75 -4.18 -3.70
N ILE A 72 6.20 -3.08 -3.16
CA ILE A 72 5.45 -2.37 -2.14
C ILE A 72 4.15 -1.85 -2.74
N ALA A 73 4.22 -1.26 -3.92
CA ALA A 73 3.04 -0.75 -4.58
C ALA A 73 2.02 -1.87 -4.82
N MET A 74 2.49 -3.02 -5.29
CA MET A 74 1.60 -4.14 -5.57
C MET A 74 1.01 -4.74 -4.29
N HIS A 75 1.73 -4.66 -3.19
CA HIS A 75 1.23 -5.15 -1.92
C HIS A 75 0.00 -4.33 -1.51
N TYR A 76 0.04 -3.05 -1.72
CA TYR A 76 -1.07 -2.19 -1.33
C TYR A 76 -2.14 -2.02 -2.41
N ASN A 77 -1.77 -1.99 -3.68
CA ASN A 77 -2.75 -1.71 -4.71
C ASN A 77 -2.34 -2.31 -6.06
N LYS A 78 -2.79 -3.52 -6.30
CA LYS A 78 -2.45 -4.22 -7.54
C LYS A 78 -3.00 -3.54 -8.77
N GLY A 79 -4.00 -2.71 -8.63
CA GLY A 79 -4.57 -2.01 -9.78
C GLY A 79 -3.65 -0.96 -10.38
N LEU A 80 -2.56 -0.66 -9.72
CA LEU A 80 -1.62 0.33 -10.24
C LEU A 80 -0.85 -0.21 -11.47
N ASP A 81 -0.78 -1.52 -11.63
CA ASP A 81 -0.15 -2.13 -12.79
C ASP A 81 -1.20 -2.97 -13.52
N ARG A 82 -2.03 -2.32 -14.28
CA ARG A 82 -3.17 -2.98 -14.90
C ARG A 82 -2.80 -3.95 -16.00
N ASP A 83 -1.81 -3.67 -16.79
CA ASP A 83 -1.40 -4.54 -17.87
C ASP A 83 -0.34 -5.57 -17.42
N LYS A 84 0.02 -5.51 -16.15
CA LYS A 84 0.91 -6.52 -15.58
C LYS A 84 2.24 -6.69 -16.28
N ASP A 85 2.80 -5.59 -16.71
CA ASP A 85 4.13 -5.62 -17.35
C ASP A 85 5.26 -5.32 -16.39
N GLY A 86 4.94 -5.16 -15.11
CA GLY A 86 5.96 -4.91 -14.10
C GLY A 86 6.23 -3.43 -13.87
N ILE A 87 5.40 -2.55 -14.41
CA ILE A 87 5.53 -1.11 -14.22
C ILE A 87 4.20 -0.55 -13.74
N ALA A 88 4.22 0.03 -12.56
CA ALA A 88 3.02 0.63 -11.98
C ALA A 88 2.90 2.08 -12.45
N CYS A 89 1.73 2.46 -12.90
CA CYS A 89 1.40 3.85 -13.26
C CYS A 89 2.36 4.47 -14.27
N GLU A 90 2.75 3.70 -15.28
CA GLU A 90 3.64 4.22 -16.30
C GLU A 90 3.03 5.39 -17.04
N GLN A 91 3.83 6.40 -17.31
CA GLN A 91 3.37 7.60 -17.95
C GLN A 91 4.59 8.30 -18.57
N ARG A 92 4.47 8.78 -19.81
CA ARG A 92 5.55 9.47 -20.48
C ARG A 92 5.84 10.79 -19.90
#